data_275f24879ff7555f444f70567ebfd988
#
_entry.id   275f24879ff7555f444f70567ebfd988
#
_cell.length_a   1.000
_cell.length_b   1.000
_cell.length_c   1.000
_cell.angle_alpha   90.00
_cell.angle_beta   90.00
_cell.angle_gamma   90.00
#
_symmetry.space_group_name_H-M   'P 1'
#
loop_
_entity.id
_entity.type
_entity.pdbx_description
1 polymer ?
#
loop_
_entity_poly.entity_id
_entity_poly.type
_entity_poly.pdbx_seq_one_letter_code
_entity_poly.pdbx_strand_id
1 'polypeptide(L)'
;MKLKSNLTFDNVIKSYKEQYDYEFDEYQLFELKVGFDKGLNIDLFAYPDFDDEIMYAIRSVLLGYREYLHDTRSQRRAVQYVVDGYDGCQMRELIIGLSKGLRVELYENRDLSYLEMQMIRQGLESEVDTTKFTTADEAYKKFVKF
;
A
#
# COMPACT_ATOMS: atom_id res chain seq x y z
N MET A 1 21.62 2.50 16.33
CA MET A 1 20.85 3.70 16.59
C MET A 1 19.88 3.50 17.74
N LYS A 2 20.11 4.19 18.81
CA LYS A 2 19.34 3.97 20.02
C LYS A 2 18.08 4.81 20.15
N LEU A 3 17.93 5.81 19.29
CA LEU A 3 16.87 6.79 19.44
C LEU A 3 15.48 6.21 19.33
N LYS A 4 15.28 5.24 18.43
CA LYS A 4 13.96 4.67 18.25
C LYS A 4 13.44 3.91 19.46
N SER A 5 14.34 3.29 20.23
CA SER A 5 13.93 2.53 21.40
C SER A 5 13.40 3.42 22.53
N ASN A 6 13.70 4.72 22.46
CA ASN A 6 13.26 5.68 23.46
C ASN A 6 12.11 6.56 22.99
N LEU A 7 11.61 6.34 21.75
CA LEU A 7 10.51 7.14 21.24
C LEU A 7 9.18 6.63 21.81
N THR A 8 8.39 7.57 22.29
CA THR A 8 7.02 7.30 22.71
C THR A 8 6.08 7.81 21.63
N PHE A 9 4.85 7.31 21.65
CA PHE A 9 3.83 7.80 20.73
C PHE A 9 3.66 9.32 20.87
N ASP A 10 3.60 9.82 22.10
CA ASP A 10 3.41 11.26 22.32
C ASP A 10 4.54 12.09 21.70
N ASN A 11 5.79 11.61 21.80
CA ASN A 11 6.91 12.32 21.20
C ASN A 11 6.85 12.29 19.67
N VAL A 12 6.43 11.17 19.10
CA VAL A 12 6.27 11.05 17.65
C VAL A 12 5.18 12.01 17.16
N ILE A 13 4.05 12.04 17.85
CA ILE A 13 2.94 12.93 17.47
C ILE A 13 3.36 14.40 17.59
N LYS A 14 4.10 14.73 18.64
CA LYS A 14 4.62 16.09 18.80
C LYS A 14 5.49 16.49 17.61
N SER A 15 6.32 15.56 17.14
CA SER A 15 7.17 15.77 15.98
C SER A 15 6.34 16.07 14.72
N TYR A 16 5.25 15.34 14.51
CA TYR A 16 4.37 15.60 13.36
C TYR A 16 3.68 16.95 13.49
N LYS A 17 3.25 17.32 14.69
CA LYS A 17 2.62 18.61 14.91
C LYS A 17 3.56 19.75 14.54
N GLU A 18 4.84 19.62 14.88
CA GLU A 18 5.84 20.60 14.52
C GLU A 18 6.12 20.63 13.02
N GLN A 19 6.19 19.44 12.41
CA GLN A 19 6.50 19.32 10.99
C GLN A 19 5.39 19.88 10.10
N TYR A 20 4.14 19.60 10.45
CA TYR A 20 2.99 19.95 9.59
C TYR A 20 2.22 21.18 10.07
N ASP A 21 2.55 21.70 11.25
CA ASP A 21 1.77 22.76 11.89
C ASP A 21 0.30 22.37 11.93
N TYR A 22 0.03 21.15 12.33
CA TYR A 22 -1.30 20.57 12.34
C TYR A 22 -1.46 19.66 13.54
N GLU A 23 -2.60 19.75 14.20
CA GLU A 23 -2.93 18.91 15.34
C GLU A 23 -3.95 17.86 14.89
N PHE A 24 -3.54 16.59 14.90
CA PHE A 24 -4.46 15.51 14.55
C PHE A 24 -5.63 15.46 15.52
N ASP A 25 -6.82 15.17 15.01
CA ASP A 25 -7.99 15.02 15.87
C ASP A 25 -7.95 13.65 16.59
N GLU A 26 -8.89 13.46 17.52
CA GLU A 26 -8.90 12.24 18.34
C GLU A 26 -9.08 10.97 17.53
N TYR A 27 -9.82 11.02 16.42
CA TYR A 27 -10.06 9.86 15.56
C TYR A 27 -8.81 9.50 14.77
N GLN A 28 -8.12 10.50 14.24
CA GLN A 28 -6.83 10.29 13.57
C GLN A 28 -5.80 9.74 14.55
N LEU A 29 -5.74 10.31 15.75
CA LEU A 29 -4.80 9.85 16.77
C LEU A 29 -5.05 8.41 17.16
N PHE A 30 -6.31 7.98 17.22
CA PHE A 30 -6.63 6.61 17.53
C PHE A 30 -6.03 5.65 16.48
N GLU A 31 -6.22 5.97 15.20
CA GLU A 31 -5.69 5.12 14.14
C GLU A 31 -4.16 5.08 14.12
N LEU A 32 -3.54 6.22 14.35
CA LEU A 32 -2.09 6.30 14.43
C LEU A 32 -1.56 5.50 15.63
N LYS A 33 -2.24 5.60 16.77
CA LYS A 33 -1.85 4.88 17.99
C LYS A 33 -1.93 3.36 17.79
N VAL A 34 -3.00 2.87 17.18
CA VAL A 34 -3.14 1.44 16.91
C VAL A 34 -2.00 0.96 16.01
N GLY A 35 -1.69 1.72 14.96
CA GLY A 35 -0.58 1.37 14.07
C GLY A 35 0.76 1.38 14.81
N PHE A 36 1.00 2.40 15.60
CA PHE A 36 2.23 2.53 16.37
C PHE A 36 2.41 1.35 17.32
N ASP A 37 1.35 1.02 18.07
CA ASP A 37 1.41 -0.07 19.05
C ASP A 37 1.63 -1.44 18.40
N LYS A 38 1.23 -1.59 17.15
CA LYS A 38 1.41 -2.83 16.41
C LYS A 38 2.70 -2.85 15.60
N GLY A 39 3.54 -1.84 15.75
CA GLY A 39 4.85 -1.80 15.13
C GLY A 39 4.88 -1.35 13.69
N LEU A 40 3.83 -0.71 13.21
CA LEU A 40 3.82 -0.16 11.87
C LEU A 40 4.66 1.12 11.80
N ASN A 41 5.19 1.39 10.62
CA ASN A 41 5.80 2.68 10.34
C ASN A 41 4.67 3.68 10.05
N ILE A 42 4.25 4.42 11.06
CA ILE A 42 3.11 5.34 10.93
C ILE A 42 3.45 6.57 10.08
N ASP A 43 4.72 6.80 9.75
CA ASP A 43 5.09 7.84 8.80
C ASP A 43 4.38 7.63 7.46
N LEU A 44 4.00 6.40 7.16
CA LEU A 44 3.34 6.06 5.90
C LEU A 44 1.94 6.65 5.79
N PHE A 45 1.31 6.97 6.93
CA PHE A 45 -0.06 7.49 6.89
C PHE A 45 -0.34 8.62 7.89
N ALA A 46 0.70 9.16 8.51
CA ALA A 46 0.53 10.29 9.43
C ALA A 46 0.57 11.61 8.65
N TYR A 47 -0.45 11.83 7.84
CA TYR A 47 -0.59 13.04 7.04
C TYR A 47 -1.88 13.76 7.40
N PRO A 48 -1.83 15.10 7.52
CA PRO A 48 -3.04 15.89 7.83
C PRO A 48 -4.20 15.68 6.86
N ASP A 49 -3.88 15.39 5.59
CA ASP A 49 -4.89 15.23 4.54
C ASP A 49 -5.62 13.89 4.62
N PHE A 50 -5.13 12.94 5.40
CA PHE A 50 -5.77 11.65 5.56
C PHE A 50 -6.73 11.71 6.73
N ASP A 51 -8.01 11.53 6.46
CA ASP A 51 -9.00 11.43 7.54
C ASP A 51 -8.86 10.06 8.24
N ASP A 52 -9.60 9.89 9.31
CA ASP A 52 -9.52 8.67 10.11
C ASP A 52 -9.96 7.42 9.33
N GLU A 53 -10.91 7.56 8.40
CA GLU A 53 -11.35 6.44 7.57
C GLU A 53 -10.24 5.95 6.64
N ILE A 54 -9.53 6.88 6.02
CA ILE A 54 -8.40 6.54 5.15
C ILE A 54 -7.28 5.94 5.99
N MET A 55 -6.99 6.52 7.15
CA MET A 55 -5.97 5.97 8.06
C MET A 55 -6.32 4.56 8.51
N TYR A 56 -7.59 4.31 8.81
CA TYR A 56 -8.06 2.98 9.18
C TYR A 56 -7.82 1.98 8.04
N ALA A 57 -8.19 2.37 6.81
CA ALA A 57 -8.02 1.50 5.66
C ALA A 57 -6.54 1.20 5.40
N ILE A 58 -5.69 2.22 5.47
CA ILE A 58 -4.25 2.03 5.29
C ILE A 58 -3.68 1.11 6.36
N ARG A 59 -4.01 1.38 7.62
CA ARG A 59 -3.54 0.56 8.73
C ARG A 59 -3.97 -0.90 8.55
N SER A 60 -5.23 -1.10 8.17
CA SER A 60 -5.76 -2.45 7.96
C SER A 60 -5.01 -3.20 6.87
N VAL A 61 -4.69 -2.52 5.77
CA VAL A 61 -3.93 -3.12 4.67
C VAL A 61 -2.51 -3.44 5.10
N LEU A 62 -1.85 -2.50 5.76
CA LEU A 62 -0.46 -2.71 6.19
C LEU A 62 -0.35 -3.85 7.19
N LEU A 63 -1.33 -4.00 8.06
CA LEU A 63 -1.35 -5.11 9.02
C LEU A 63 -1.76 -6.42 8.36
N GLY A 64 -2.79 -6.38 7.51
CA GLY A 64 -3.32 -7.58 6.88
C GLY A 64 -2.35 -8.21 5.87
N TYR A 65 -1.53 -7.40 5.23
CA TYR A 65 -0.56 -7.87 4.24
C TYR A 65 0.87 -7.73 4.72
N ARG A 66 1.08 -7.73 6.02
CA ARG A 66 2.40 -7.55 6.62
C ARG A 66 3.43 -8.54 6.06
N GLU A 67 3.03 -9.77 5.83
CA GLU A 67 3.92 -10.81 5.33
C GLU A 67 4.31 -10.63 3.86
N TYR A 68 3.58 -9.78 3.13
CA TYR A 68 3.83 -9.52 1.71
C TYR A 68 4.55 -8.19 1.48
N LEU A 69 4.45 -7.27 2.41
CA LEU A 69 4.97 -5.91 2.27
C LEU A 69 6.23 -5.74 3.13
N HIS A 70 7.36 -6.22 2.61
CA HIS A 70 8.59 -6.31 3.37
C HIS A 70 9.43 -5.04 3.38
N ASP A 71 9.29 -4.18 2.39
CA ASP A 71 10.09 -2.96 2.30
C ASP A 71 9.20 -1.72 2.25
N THR A 72 9.82 -0.57 2.50
CA THR A 72 9.12 0.71 2.54
C THR A 72 8.50 1.06 1.20
N ARG A 73 9.18 0.71 0.10
CA ARG A 73 8.69 1.00 -1.24
C ARG A 73 7.36 0.29 -1.51
N SER A 74 7.29 -1.01 -1.21
CA SER A 74 6.06 -1.79 -1.37
C SER A 74 4.96 -1.28 -0.46
N GLN A 75 5.31 -0.91 0.77
CA GLN A 75 4.36 -0.36 1.72
C GLN A 75 3.77 0.95 1.21
N ARG A 76 4.61 1.83 0.65
CA ARG A 76 4.14 3.10 0.07
C ARG A 76 3.21 2.86 -1.12
N ARG A 77 3.51 1.85 -1.94
CA ARG A 77 2.64 1.49 -3.05
C ARG A 77 1.27 1.03 -2.54
N ALA A 78 1.25 0.21 -1.49
CA ALA A 78 0.00 -0.24 -0.89
C ALA A 78 -0.81 0.92 -0.35
N VAL A 79 -0.17 1.88 0.31
CA VAL A 79 -0.83 3.09 0.78
C VAL A 79 -1.47 3.84 -0.39
N GLN A 80 -0.73 3.97 -1.49
CA GLN A 80 -1.23 4.67 -2.67
C GLN A 80 -2.45 3.97 -3.26
N TYR A 81 -2.48 2.64 -3.24
CA TYR A 81 -3.65 1.90 -3.73
C TYR A 81 -4.90 2.21 -2.90
N VAL A 82 -4.75 2.34 -1.58
CA VAL A 82 -5.87 2.74 -0.73
C VAL A 82 -6.36 4.13 -1.12
N VAL A 83 -5.42 5.07 -1.25
CA VAL A 83 -5.75 6.46 -1.59
C VAL A 83 -6.42 6.54 -2.96
N ASP A 84 -5.96 5.75 -3.92
CA ASP A 84 -6.50 5.74 -5.27
C ASP A 84 -7.85 5.04 -5.39
N GLY A 85 -8.28 4.33 -4.35
CA GLY A 85 -9.60 3.75 -4.31
C GLY A 85 -9.75 2.37 -4.91
N TYR A 86 -8.67 1.60 -4.98
CA TYR A 86 -8.79 0.19 -5.36
C TYR A 86 -9.59 -0.56 -4.29
N ASP A 87 -10.41 -1.50 -4.71
CA ASP A 87 -11.14 -2.31 -3.75
C ASP A 87 -10.24 -3.42 -3.17
N GLY A 88 -10.75 -4.13 -2.16
CA GLY A 88 -9.95 -5.14 -1.47
C GLY A 88 -9.48 -6.28 -2.37
N CYS A 89 -10.32 -6.70 -3.30
CA CYS A 89 -9.96 -7.79 -4.22
C CYS A 89 -8.89 -7.35 -5.21
N GLN A 90 -9.00 -6.14 -5.74
CA GLN A 90 -7.99 -5.56 -6.63
C GLN A 90 -6.67 -5.40 -5.89
N MET A 91 -6.71 -4.87 -4.66
CA MET A 91 -5.51 -4.66 -3.87
C MET A 91 -4.76 -5.96 -3.61
N ARG A 92 -5.50 -7.03 -3.37
CA ARG A 92 -4.88 -8.34 -3.16
C ARG A 92 -4.02 -8.73 -4.35
N GLU A 93 -4.54 -8.58 -5.56
CA GLU A 93 -3.80 -8.95 -6.77
C GLU A 93 -2.56 -8.08 -6.95
N LEU A 94 -2.68 -6.80 -6.66
CA LEU A 94 -1.55 -5.88 -6.77
C LEU A 94 -0.49 -6.16 -5.70
N ILE A 95 -0.90 -6.40 -4.47
CA ILE A 95 0.04 -6.64 -3.37
C ILE A 95 0.77 -7.98 -3.55
N ILE A 96 0.06 -9.02 -4.00
CA ILE A 96 0.72 -10.29 -4.32
C ILE A 96 1.77 -10.08 -5.40
N GLY A 97 1.43 -9.31 -6.43
CA GLY A 97 2.39 -8.97 -7.49
C GLY A 97 3.61 -8.24 -6.96
N LEU A 98 3.40 -7.27 -6.08
CA LEU A 98 4.52 -6.55 -5.45
C LEU A 98 5.43 -7.49 -4.69
N SER A 99 4.85 -8.43 -3.93
CA SER A 99 5.61 -9.36 -3.12
C SER A 99 6.46 -10.30 -3.96
N LYS A 100 6.06 -10.54 -5.19
CA LYS A 100 6.75 -11.43 -6.13
C LYS A 100 7.67 -10.68 -7.08
N GLY A 101 7.77 -9.38 -6.93
CA GLY A 101 8.63 -8.55 -7.80
C GLY A 101 8.11 -8.41 -9.22
N LEU A 102 6.82 -8.59 -9.44
CA LEU A 102 6.25 -8.47 -10.77
C LEU A 102 6.09 -7.01 -11.17
N ARG A 103 5.98 -6.79 -12.48
CA ARG A 103 5.73 -5.45 -13.02
C ARG A 103 4.25 -5.11 -12.87
N VAL A 104 3.85 -4.73 -11.65
CA VAL A 104 2.46 -4.44 -11.32
C VAL A 104 1.91 -3.24 -12.11
N GLU A 105 2.79 -2.35 -12.58
CA GLU A 105 2.36 -1.22 -13.41
C GLU A 105 1.64 -1.68 -14.69
N LEU A 106 1.82 -2.92 -15.08
CA LEU A 106 1.13 -3.45 -16.25
C LEU A 106 -0.35 -3.74 -16.00
N TYR A 107 -0.77 -3.77 -14.73
CA TYR A 107 -2.18 -3.98 -14.40
C TYR A 107 -2.71 -3.08 -13.29
N GLU A 108 -2.01 -1.99 -12.99
CA GLU A 108 -2.47 -0.97 -12.05
C GLU A 108 -3.51 -0.09 -12.73
N ASN A 109 -4.72 -0.61 -12.85
CA ASN A 109 -5.81 0.08 -13.50
C ASN A 109 -7.11 -0.28 -12.76
N ARG A 110 -7.75 0.71 -12.15
CA ARG A 110 -8.97 0.50 -11.37
C ARG A 110 -10.15 0.00 -12.23
N ASP A 111 -10.09 0.21 -13.52
CA ASP A 111 -11.13 -0.25 -14.43
C ASP A 111 -11.07 -1.75 -14.70
N LEU A 112 -9.96 -2.39 -14.35
CA LEU A 112 -9.83 -3.83 -14.46
C LEU A 112 -10.54 -4.50 -13.28
N SER A 113 -11.28 -5.58 -13.57
CA SER A 113 -11.82 -6.40 -12.49
C SER A 113 -10.67 -7.15 -11.81
N TYR A 114 -10.90 -7.60 -10.58
CA TYR A 114 -9.86 -8.37 -9.89
C TYR A 114 -9.54 -9.67 -10.64
N LEU A 115 -10.51 -10.24 -11.36
CA LEU A 115 -10.27 -11.45 -12.16
C LEU A 115 -9.35 -11.16 -13.35
N GLU A 116 -9.54 -10.01 -14.01
CA GLU A 116 -8.63 -9.59 -15.07
C GLU A 116 -7.23 -9.34 -14.52
N MET A 117 -7.13 -8.66 -13.37
CA MET A 117 -5.85 -8.46 -12.71
C MET A 117 -5.19 -9.78 -12.37
N GLN A 118 -5.95 -10.75 -11.88
CA GLN A 118 -5.44 -12.06 -11.52
C GLN A 118 -4.88 -12.78 -12.74
N MET A 119 -5.57 -12.72 -13.87
CA MET A 119 -5.10 -13.32 -15.11
C MET A 119 -3.78 -12.71 -15.56
N ILE A 120 -3.66 -11.40 -15.48
CA ILE A 120 -2.41 -10.73 -15.85
C ILE A 120 -1.30 -11.11 -14.88
N ARG A 121 -1.58 -11.07 -13.58
CA ARG A 121 -0.59 -11.44 -12.56
C ARG A 121 -0.08 -12.86 -12.77
N GLN A 122 -0.99 -13.81 -12.94
CA GLN A 122 -0.61 -15.21 -13.15
C GLN A 122 0.18 -15.39 -14.45
N GLY A 123 -0.21 -14.65 -15.49
CA GLY A 123 0.52 -14.67 -16.73
C GLY A 123 1.94 -14.15 -16.59
N LEU A 124 2.10 -13.04 -15.86
CA LEU A 124 3.43 -12.47 -15.60
C LEU A 124 4.29 -13.40 -14.75
N GLU A 125 3.69 -14.12 -13.81
CA GLU A 125 4.41 -15.08 -12.98
C GLU A 125 4.99 -16.22 -13.80
N SER A 126 4.32 -16.61 -14.87
CA SER A 126 4.75 -17.73 -15.71
C SER A 126 5.67 -17.32 -16.86
N GLU A 127 5.78 -16.02 -17.16
CA GLU A 127 6.65 -15.55 -18.24
C GLU A 127 8.10 -15.46 -17.78
N VAL A 128 8.99 -15.97 -18.60
CA VAL A 128 10.43 -15.89 -18.34
C VAL A 128 10.95 -14.48 -18.58
N ASP A 129 10.45 -13.84 -19.64
CA ASP A 129 10.89 -12.50 -20.04
C ASP A 129 9.68 -11.58 -20.18
N THR A 130 9.48 -10.72 -19.19
CA THR A 130 8.38 -9.77 -19.19
C THR A 130 8.76 -8.44 -19.83
N THR A 131 10.03 -8.29 -20.27
CA THR A 131 10.47 -7.05 -20.91
C THR A 131 9.83 -6.84 -22.27
N LYS A 132 9.30 -7.90 -22.86
CA LYS A 132 8.59 -7.81 -24.14
C LYS A 132 7.27 -7.06 -24.04
N PHE A 133 6.75 -6.89 -22.82
CA PHE A 133 5.54 -6.09 -22.61
C PHE A 133 5.95 -4.68 -22.25
N THR A 134 5.68 -3.74 -23.12
CA THR A 134 6.02 -2.34 -22.86
C THR A 134 4.83 -1.55 -22.33
N THR A 135 3.62 -2.05 -22.53
CA THR A 135 2.41 -1.36 -22.10
C THR A 135 1.45 -2.31 -21.40
N ALA A 136 0.58 -1.73 -20.58
CA ALA A 136 -0.50 -2.46 -19.93
C ALA A 136 -1.44 -3.11 -20.95
N ASP A 137 -1.67 -2.43 -22.08
CA ASP A 137 -2.53 -2.93 -23.14
C ASP A 137 -1.98 -4.23 -23.75
N GLU A 138 -0.69 -4.31 -23.95
CA GLU A 138 -0.05 -5.52 -24.46
C GLU A 138 -0.22 -6.69 -23.50
N ALA A 139 -0.01 -6.43 -22.20
CA ALA A 139 -0.19 -7.46 -21.18
C ALA A 139 -1.65 -7.92 -21.12
N TYR A 140 -2.58 -6.99 -21.18
CA TYR A 140 -4.00 -7.30 -21.18
C TYR A 140 -4.38 -8.19 -22.36
N LYS A 141 -3.94 -7.82 -23.55
CA LYS A 141 -4.23 -8.61 -24.75
C LYS A 141 -3.66 -10.00 -24.69
N LYS A 142 -2.48 -10.15 -24.08
CA LYS A 142 -1.82 -11.44 -23.98
C LYS A 142 -2.52 -12.38 -23.01
N PHE A 143 -2.89 -11.87 -21.84
CA PHE A 143 -3.33 -12.72 -20.74
C PHE A 143 -4.82 -12.73 -20.47
N VAL A 144 -5.54 -11.70 -20.84
CA VAL A 144 -6.98 -11.59 -20.56
C VAL A 144 -7.83 -11.86 -21.77
N LYS A 145 -7.39 -11.40 -22.92
CA LYS A 145 -8.18 -11.55 -24.14
C LYS A 145 -8.21 -12.99 -24.60
N PHE A 146 -9.39 -13.46 -24.95
CA PHE A 146 -9.64 -14.81 -25.43
C PHE A 146 -10.00 -14.81 -26.90
#